data_b3e96b510339bb04cf96e1686e3985f4
#
_entry.id   b3e96b510339bb04cf96e1686e3985f4
#
_cell.length_a   1.000
_cell.length_b   1.000
_cell.length_c   1.000
_cell.angle_alpha   90.00
_cell.angle_beta   90.00
_cell.angle_gamma   90.00
#
_symmetry.space_group_name_H-M   'P 1'
#
loop_
_entity.id
_entity.type
_entity.pdbx_description
1 polymer ?
#
loop_
_entity_poly.entity_id
_entity_poly.type
_entity_poly.pdbx_seq_one_letter_code
_entity_poly.pdbx_strand_id
1 'polypeptide(L)'
;MGAGGISHRYFFNNETQLKTTLAVTYFKHEGTMTSYDWNLNSAPFLDLNRSNTNLIFTTAITRKFSAKFTNKTGITYTKMYYDMDMNLAPHQMHPMELISQGKGNTNLISGYTSSSIGISEQVTLNVGVNAQVLTLNNSWALEPRAGIKWQFSPKSSFALAYGVHSRMEKMDVYFVKTQGTGDRSVNKDLGFTRAHHVMLSYGFKISDNMNMKIEPYFQQLYDVPVIADSSYSVLNRRDFYVENVLVNRGKGRNIGVDITLERYLNKGLYYMMTASIFDSKYYGGDRKWRNTLYNRNFIVNVLGGKEWMVGRDKQNMFSVNFKITLQGGDRYAPVDEVATLLDPDREVQYDETKAFSKQFSPMFITNFSVGYKINRKKVSHEFAIKSLNTTGCEEYYGHEYNFKTDKIKPIRGATSLPNVSYKLEF
;
A
#
# COMPACT_ATOMS: atom_id res chain seq x y z
N MET A 1 16.27 2.81 -8.51
CA MET A 1 15.10 1.97 -8.86
C MET A 1 14.82 2.10 -10.35
N GLY A 2 14.53 0.99 -11.04
CA GLY A 2 14.23 0.97 -12.47
C GLY A 2 13.29 -0.19 -12.82
N ALA A 3 12.53 -0.03 -13.90
CA ALA A 3 11.71 -1.10 -14.46
C ALA A 3 11.62 -0.95 -15.97
N GLY A 4 11.58 -2.08 -16.67
CA GLY A 4 11.42 -2.14 -18.12
C GLY A 4 10.74 -3.43 -18.53
N GLY A 5 10.07 -3.42 -19.67
CA GLY A 5 9.42 -4.64 -20.14
C GLY A 5 8.89 -4.53 -21.55
N ILE A 6 8.67 -5.68 -22.16
CA ILE A 6 8.08 -5.82 -23.48
C ILE A 6 6.91 -6.79 -23.41
N SER A 7 5.84 -6.46 -24.10
CA SER A 7 4.63 -7.29 -24.16
C SER A 7 4.27 -7.56 -25.60
N HIS A 8 4.07 -8.84 -25.93
CA HIS A 8 3.61 -9.29 -27.23
C HIS A 8 2.22 -9.90 -27.10
N ARG A 9 1.35 -9.59 -28.04
CA ARG A 9 0.01 -10.15 -28.12
C ARG A 9 -0.15 -10.80 -29.52
N TYR A 10 -0.49 -12.09 -29.50
CA TYR A 10 -0.75 -12.85 -30.69
C TYR A 10 -2.21 -13.30 -30.71
N PHE A 11 -2.89 -13.07 -31.83
CA PHE A 11 -4.28 -13.49 -32.06
C PHE A 11 -4.27 -14.73 -32.95
N PHE A 12 -4.67 -15.89 -32.41
CA PHE A 12 -4.84 -17.10 -33.18
C PHE A 12 -6.06 -16.98 -34.10
N ASN A 13 -7.10 -16.33 -33.59
CA ASN A 13 -8.34 -16.00 -34.28
C ASN A 13 -9.07 -14.88 -33.48
N ASN A 14 -10.29 -14.52 -33.89
CA ASN A 14 -11.10 -13.48 -33.23
C ASN A 14 -11.52 -13.82 -31.79
N GLU A 15 -11.40 -15.08 -31.39
CA GLU A 15 -11.84 -15.60 -30.09
C GLU A 15 -10.69 -15.93 -29.17
N THR A 16 -9.49 -16.15 -29.69
CA THR A 16 -8.35 -16.67 -28.94
C THR A 16 -7.13 -15.80 -29.11
N GLN A 17 -6.61 -15.30 -28.02
CA GLN A 17 -5.37 -14.51 -27.98
C GLN A 17 -4.42 -15.03 -26.92
N LEU A 18 -3.13 -14.96 -27.22
CA LEU A 18 -2.02 -15.19 -26.30
C LEU A 18 -1.35 -13.85 -26.00
N LYS A 19 -1.18 -13.53 -24.73
CA LYS A 19 -0.37 -12.38 -24.30
C LYS A 19 0.83 -12.88 -23.52
N THR A 20 2.03 -12.53 -23.98
CA THR A 20 3.30 -12.83 -23.31
C THR A 20 3.99 -11.54 -22.94
N THR A 21 4.51 -11.45 -21.73
CA THR A 21 5.23 -10.29 -21.21
C THR A 21 6.54 -10.73 -20.57
N LEU A 22 7.62 -10.05 -20.93
CA LEU A 22 8.91 -10.11 -20.26
C LEU A 22 9.15 -8.77 -19.60
N ALA A 23 9.50 -8.77 -18.32
CA ALA A 23 9.80 -7.56 -17.59
C ALA A 23 10.98 -7.76 -16.63
N VAL A 24 11.66 -6.67 -16.33
CA VAL A 24 12.69 -6.60 -15.31
C VAL A 24 12.39 -5.44 -14.38
N THR A 25 12.60 -5.66 -13.08
CA THR A 25 12.57 -4.60 -12.09
C THR A 25 13.86 -4.64 -11.28
N TYR A 26 14.41 -3.49 -10.99
CA TYR A 26 15.60 -3.32 -10.18
C TYR A 26 15.35 -2.31 -9.07
N PHE A 27 15.71 -2.69 -7.86
CA PHE A 27 15.65 -1.82 -6.69
C PHE A 27 16.98 -1.93 -5.94
N LYS A 28 17.55 -0.79 -5.56
CA LYS A 28 18.71 -0.73 -4.68
C LYS A 28 18.46 0.33 -3.60
N HIS A 29 18.84 0.01 -2.37
CA HIS A 29 18.82 0.90 -1.23
C HIS A 29 20.14 0.78 -0.51
N GLU A 30 20.88 1.86 -0.47
CA GLU A 30 22.13 2.01 0.24
C GLU A 30 22.01 3.20 1.19
N GLY A 31 22.61 3.11 2.33
CA GLY A 31 22.65 4.19 3.29
C GLY A 31 23.59 3.88 4.44
N THR A 32 24.28 4.91 4.90
CA THR A 32 25.10 4.87 6.11
C THR A 32 24.65 5.96 7.04
N MET A 33 24.61 5.67 8.34
CA MET A 33 24.36 6.65 9.38
C MET A 33 25.47 6.59 10.40
N THR A 34 25.81 7.75 10.94
CA THR A 34 26.81 7.92 12.00
C THR A 34 26.12 8.53 13.21
N SER A 35 26.32 7.94 14.37
CA SER A 35 25.90 8.54 15.65
C SER A 35 27.03 9.39 16.23
N TYR A 36 26.66 10.36 17.05
CA TYR A 36 27.57 11.25 17.74
C TYR A 36 27.24 11.29 19.24
N ASP A 37 28.27 11.23 20.09
CA ASP A 37 28.10 11.50 21.50
C ASP A 37 28.10 13.02 21.81
N TRP A 38 27.95 13.36 23.08
CA TRP A 38 27.94 14.74 23.56
C TRP A 38 29.25 15.49 23.34
N ASN A 39 30.36 14.75 23.16
CA ASN A 39 31.69 15.31 22.88
C ASN A 39 32.00 15.38 21.39
N LEU A 40 30.99 15.10 20.54
CA LEU A 40 31.09 15.03 19.06
C LEU A 40 32.03 13.89 18.58
N ASN A 41 32.31 12.90 19.41
CA ASN A 41 32.92 11.67 18.90
C ASN A 41 31.88 10.94 18.04
N SER A 42 32.35 10.35 16.96
CA SER A 42 31.49 9.67 15.99
C SER A 42 31.71 8.17 15.97
N ALA A 43 30.63 7.39 15.81
CA ALA A 43 30.66 5.96 15.56
C ALA A 43 29.68 5.58 14.45
N PRO A 44 29.99 4.56 13.62
CA PRO A 44 29.01 4.03 12.68
C PRO A 44 27.77 3.52 13.42
N PHE A 45 26.59 3.90 12.92
CA PHE A 45 25.31 3.52 13.50
C PHE A 45 24.49 2.57 12.63
N LEU A 46 24.48 2.83 11.31
CA LEU A 46 23.81 1.98 10.32
C LEU A 46 24.72 1.86 9.09
N ASP A 47 24.84 0.64 8.60
CA ASP A 47 25.34 0.35 7.26
C ASP A 47 24.35 -0.56 6.55
N LEU A 48 23.77 -0.09 5.45
CA LEU A 48 22.74 -0.78 4.69
C LEU A 48 23.15 -0.85 3.22
N ASN A 49 23.22 -2.06 2.70
CA ASN A 49 23.29 -2.31 1.27
C ASN A 49 22.26 -3.39 0.90
N ARG A 50 21.25 -3.04 0.12
CA ARG A 50 20.21 -3.97 -0.28
C ARG A 50 19.83 -3.76 -1.74
N SER A 51 19.91 -4.80 -2.54
CA SER A 51 19.43 -4.80 -3.91
C SER A 51 18.52 -6.00 -4.21
N ASN A 52 17.52 -5.77 -5.05
CA ASN A 52 16.62 -6.80 -5.57
C ASN A 52 16.45 -6.60 -7.07
N THR A 53 16.62 -7.67 -7.83
CA THR A 53 16.35 -7.70 -9.27
C THR A 53 15.35 -8.81 -9.54
N ASN A 54 14.21 -8.48 -10.16
CA ASN A 54 13.24 -9.48 -10.54
C ASN A 54 13.15 -9.57 -12.07
N LEU A 55 13.31 -10.78 -12.59
CA LEU A 55 13.01 -11.13 -13.98
C LEU A 55 11.65 -11.80 -14.00
N ILE A 56 10.71 -11.22 -14.72
CA ILE A 56 9.30 -11.62 -14.71
C ILE A 56 8.92 -12.08 -16.12
N PHE A 57 8.49 -13.33 -16.23
CA PHE A 57 7.87 -13.89 -17.42
C PHE A 57 6.41 -14.20 -17.11
N THR A 58 5.50 -13.64 -17.91
CA THR A 58 4.08 -13.92 -17.80
C THR A 58 3.54 -14.32 -19.17
N THR A 59 2.80 -15.41 -19.24
CA THR A 59 2.07 -15.79 -20.45
C THR A 59 0.65 -16.19 -20.10
N ALA A 60 -0.32 -15.74 -20.89
CA ALA A 60 -1.74 -16.02 -20.65
C ALA A 60 -2.50 -16.15 -21.97
N ILE A 61 -3.26 -17.21 -22.08
CA ILE A 61 -4.24 -17.43 -23.14
C ILE A 61 -5.61 -16.93 -22.65
N THR A 62 -6.26 -16.14 -23.48
CA THR A 62 -7.67 -15.75 -23.28
C THR A 62 -8.47 -16.29 -24.43
N ARG A 63 -9.52 -17.05 -24.11
CA ARG A 63 -10.42 -17.63 -25.10
C ARG A 63 -11.86 -17.29 -24.80
N LYS A 64 -12.55 -16.77 -25.80
CA LYS A 64 -13.99 -16.55 -25.81
C LYS A 64 -14.65 -17.79 -26.43
N PHE A 65 -15.22 -18.65 -25.60
CA PHE A 65 -15.87 -19.88 -26.02
C PHE A 65 -17.26 -19.63 -26.60
N SER A 66 -17.91 -18.58 -26.11
CA SER A 66 -19.21 -18.11 -26.63
C SER A 66 -19.39 -16.62 -26.27
N ALA A 67 -20.51 -16.02 -26.71
CA ALA A 67 -20.88 -14.66 -26.30
C ALA A 67 -21.01 -14.51 -24.76
N LYS A 68 -21.31 -15.62 -24.06
CA LYS A 68 -21.54 -15.65 -22.62
C LYS A 68 -20.39 -16.27 -21.81
N PHE A 69 -19.37 -16.87 -22.43
CA PHE A 69 -18.32 -17.55 -21.71
C PHE A 69 -16.93 -17.19 -22.23
N THR A 70 -16.14 -16.58 -21.36
CA THR A 70 -14.73 -16.24 -21.60
C THR A 70 -13.88 -16.82 -20.48
N ASN A 71 -12.78 -17.46 -20.84
CA ASN A 71 -11.77 -17.94 -19.89
C ASN A 71 -10.41 -17.30 -20.17
N LYS A 72 -9.66 -17.05 -19.11
CA LYS A 72 -8.27 -16.64 -19.15
C LYS A 72 -7.45 -17.56 -18.24
N THR A 73 -6.47 -18.24 -18.81
CA THR A 73 -5.53 -19.12 -18.08
C THR A 73 -4.11 -18.65 -18.35
N GLY A 74 -3.29 -18.60 -17.32
CA GLY A 74 -1.92 -18.11 -17.45
C GLY A 74 -0.99 -18.56 -16.35
N ILE A 75 0.29 -18.33 -16.60
CA ILE A 75 1.39 -18.60 -15.67
C ILE A 75 2.23 -17.33 -15.55
N THR A 76 2.68 -17.05 -14.34
CA THR A 76 3.71 -16.05 -14.04
C THR A 76 4.88 -16.72 -13.35
N TYR A 77 6.06 -16.54 -13.90
CA TYR A 77 7.33 -16.95 -13.32
C TYR A 77 8.13 -15.70 -12.97
N THR A 78 8.50 -15.55 -11.71
CA THR A 78 9.36 -14.45 -11.24
C THR A 78 10.63 -15.02 -10.65
N LYS A 79 11.77 -14.78 -11.30
CA LYS A 79 13.09 -15.06 -10.72
C LYS A 79 13.56 -13.83 -9.98
N MET A 80 13.79 -13.98 -8.69
CA MET A 80 14.18 -12.90 -7.77
C MET A 80 15.64 -13.09 -7.37
N TYR A 81 16.49 -12.15 -7.75
CA TYR A 81 17.86 -12.05 -7.25
C TYR A 81 17.88 -11.07 -6.10
N TYR A 82 18.59 -11.41 -5.04
CA TYR A 82 18.74 -10.57 -3.87
C TYR A 82 20.20 -10.53 -3.43
N ASP A 83 20.62 -9.37 -2.98
CA ASP A 83 21.91 -9.13 -2.34
C ASP A 83 21.66 -8.10 -1.24
N MET A 84 21.85 -8.50 0.02
CA MET A 84 21.58 -7.67 1.16
C MET A 84 22.58 -7.91 2.27
N ASP A 85 23.01 -6.80 2.86
CA ASP A 85 23.84 -6.74 4.05
C ASP A 85 23.36 -5.53 4.86
N MET A 86 23.10 -5.73 6.14
CA MET A 86 22.64 -4.66 7.02
C MET A 86 23.21 -4.87 8.41
N ASN A 87 23.94 -3.86 8.85
CA ASN A 87 24.51 -3.77 10.18
C ASN A 87 23.92 -2.54 10.87
N LEU A 88 23.54 -2.68 12.12
CA LEU A 88 22.94 -1.63 12.95
C LEU A 88 23.49 -1.69 14.35
N ALA A 89 23.83 -0.55 14.93
CA ALA A 89 24.21 -0.48 16.34
C ALA A 89 22.95 -0.54 17.22
N PRO A 90 22.93 -1.37 18.31
CA PRO A 90 21.77 -1.45 19.20
C PRO A 90 21.49 -0.14 19.92
N HIS A 91 22.53 0.65 20.18
CA HIS A 91 22.48 1.99 20.77
C HIS A 91 23.53 2.89 20.12
N GLN A 92 23.43 4.21 20.34
CA GLN A 92 24.45 5.15 19.93
C GLN A 92 25.81 4.77 20.51
N MET A 93 26.88 4.96 19.72
CA MET A 93 28.27 4.66 20.10
C MET A 93 28.59 3.20 20.41
N HIS A 94 27.63 2.26 20.22
CA HIS A 94 27.89 0.83 20.34
C HIS A 94 28.39 0.23 19.01
N PRO A 95 29.10 -0.91 19.05
CA PRO A 95 29.46 -1.65 17.85
C PRO A 95 28.21 -2.06 17.06
N MET A 96 28.29 -2.00 15.73
CA MET A 96 27.23 -2.50 14.87
C MET A 96 27.12 -4.01 14.94
N GLU A 97 25.88 -4.50 14.91
CA GLU A 97 25.53 -5.91 14.83
C GLU A 97 24.93 -6.25 13.47
N LEU A 98 25.17 -7.47 13.02
CA LEU A 98 24.62 -7.98 11.78
C LEU A 98 23.13 -8.28 11.95
N ILE A 99 22.27 -7.51 11.30
CA ILE A 99 20.81 -7.62 11.37
C ILE A 99 20.25 -8.49 10.25
N SER A 100 20.76 -8.33 9.03
CA SER A 100 20.27 -9.08 7.89
C SER A 100 21.37 -9.31 6.87
N GLN A 101 21.50 -10.56 6.41
CA GLN A 101 22.46 -10.89 5.36
C GLN A 101 21.95 -12.04 4.50
N GLY A 102 22.04 -11.85 3.20
CA GLY A 102 21.70 -12.88 2.24
C GLY A 102 22.03 -12.48 0.82
N LYS A 103 22.61 -13.42 0.06
CA LYS A 103 22.89 -13.25 -1.35
C LYS A 103 22.49 -14.49 -2.11
N GLY A 104 21.78 -14.32 -3.22
CA GLY A 104 21.35 -15.46 -4.03
C GLY A 104 20.17 -15.17 -4.91
N ASN A 105 19.39 -16.22 -5.18
CA ASN A 105 18.17 -16.11 -5.94
C ASN A 105 17.12 -17.11 -5.47
N THR A 106 15.88 -16.81 -5.78
CA THR A 106 14.72 -17.71 -5.56
C THR A 106 13.67 -17.45 -6.64
N ASN A 107 12.64 -18.28 -6.67
CA ASN A 107 11.59 -18.15 -7.67
C ASN A 107 10.21 -18.08 -6.98
N LEU A 108 9.34 -17.25 -7.53
CA LEU A 108 7.91 -17.27 -7.26
C LEU A 108 7.21 -17.70 -8.55
N ILE A 109 6.52 -18.82 -8.50
CA ILE A 109 5.80 -19.41 -9.63
C ILE A 109 4.32 -19.35 -9.30
N SER A 110 3.51 -18.77 -10.17
CA SER A 110 2.06 -18.78 -10.02
C SER A 110 1.36 -19.21 -11.31
N GLY A 111 0.30 -20.01 -11.16
CA GLY A 111 -0.57 -20.39 -12.24
C GLY A 111 -2.01 -20.06 -11.89
N TYR A 112 -2.77 -19.54 -12.85
CA TYR A 112 -4.16 -19.16 -12.60
C TYR A 112 -5.09 -19.50 -13.77
N THR A 113 -6.35 -19.72 -13.43
CA THR A 113 -7.45 -19.73 -14.40
C THR A 113 -8.61 -18.89 -13.87
N SER A 114 -9.27 -18.17 -14.74
CA SER A 114 -10.40 -17.30 -14.40
C SER A 114 -11.41 -17.31 -15.54
N SER A 115 -12.67 -17.54 -15.20
CA SER A 115 -13.80 -17.62 -16.12
C SER A 115 -14.82 -16.55 -15.82
N SER A 116 -15.32 -15.90 -16.86
CA SER A 116 -16.46 -14.98 -16.81
C SER A 116 -17.61 -15.61 -17.58
N ILE A 117 -18.76 -15.79 -16.92
CA ILE A 117 -19.93 -16.53 -17.39
C ILE A 117 -21.15 -15.61 -17.31
N GLY A 118 -21.70 -15.23 -18.45
CA GLY A 118 -22.98 -14.52 -18.54
C GLY A 118 -24.12 -15.52 -18.33
N ILE A 119 -24.67 -15.59 -17.12
CA ILE A 119 -25.82 -16.42 -16.79
C ILE A 119 -27.08 -15.91 -17.52
N SER A 120 -27.23 -14.60 -17.54
CA SER A 120 -28.25 -13.87 -18.30
C SER A 120 -27.67 -12.58 -18.83
N GLU A 121 -28.46 -11.76 -19.52
CA GLU A 121 -28.05 -10.39 -19.94
C GLU A 121 -27.75 -9.48 -18.72
N GLN A 122 -28.37 -9.77 -17.59
CA GLN A 122 -28.26 -8.97 -16.37
C GLN A 122 -27.31 -9.58 -15.34
N VAL A 123 -26.96 -10.87 -15.43
CA VAL A 123 -26.19 -11.58 -14.40
C VAL A 123 -24.90 -12.14 -14.99
N THR A 124 -23.77 -11.73 -14.40
CA THR A 124 -22.44 -12.25 -14.73
C THR A 124 -21.83 -12.91 -13.50
N LEU A 125 -21.37 -14.15 -13.65
CA LEU A 125 -20.60 -14.89 -12.66
C LEU A 125 -19.12 -14.90 -13.09
N ASN A 126 -18.24 -14.56 -12.17
CA ASN A 126 -16.79 -14.69 -12.33
C ASN A 126 -16.28 -15.70 -11.30
N VAL A 127 -15.54 -16.71 -11.76
CA VAL A 127 -14.90 -17.71 -10.90
C VAL A 127 -13.46 -17.91 -11.33
N GLY A 128 -12.60 -18.16 -10.39
CA GLY A 128 -11.19 -18.39 -10.69
C GLY A 128 -10.42 -18.99 -9.52
N VAL A 129 -9.25 -19.46 -9.82
CA VAL A 129 -8.28 -19.94 -8.84
C VAL A 129 -6.89 -19.53 -9.28
N ASN A 130 -6.07 -19.12 -8.31
CA ASN A 130 -4.63 -18.94 -8.46
C ASN A 130 -3.92 -19.88 -7.48
N ALA A 131 -2.83 -20.47 -7.92
CA ALA A 131 -1.92 -21.24 -7.07
C ALA A 131 -0.52 -20.68 -7.22
N GLN A 132 0.21 -20.54 -6.12
CA GLN A 132 1.58 -20.04 -6.16
C GLN A 132 2.50 -20.81 -5.21
N VAL A 133 3.79 -20.86 -5.59
CA VAL A 133 4.85 -21.54 -4.84
C VAL A 133 6.06 -20.62 -4.78
N LEU A 134 6.61 -20.44 -3.58
CA LEU A 134 7.90 -19.77 -3.34
C LEU A 134 8.98 -20.83 -3.12
N THR A 135 9.97 -20.89 -4.02
CA THR A 135 11.02 -21.92 -3.95
C THR A 135 12.06 -21.69 -2.85
N LEU A 136 12.07 -20.53 -2.22
CA LEU A 136 12.97 -20.19 -1.10
C LEU A 136 12.81 -21.19 0.07
N ASN A 137 11.57 -21.57 0.36
CA ASN A 137 11.19 -22.42 1.49
C ASN A 137 10.09 -23.43 1.14
N ASN A 138 9.77 -23.59 -0.14
CA ASN A 138 8.72 -24.47 -0.67
C ASN A 138 7.32 -24.16 -0.11
N SER A 139 7.10 -22.95 0.41
CA SER A 139 5.75 -22.56 0.81
C SER A 139 4.86 -22.37 -0.42
N TRP A 140 3.57 -22.66 -0.25
CA TRP A 140 2.59 -22.55 -1.31
C TRP A 140 1.27 -21.94 -0.83
N ALA A 141 0.49 -21.43 -1.75
CA ALA A 141 -0.84 -20.92 -1.48
C ALA A 141 -1.81 -21.22 -2.62
N LEU A 142 -3.07 -21.44 -2.24
CA LEU A 142 -4.20 -21.61 -3.17
C LEU A 142 -5.21 -20.51 -2.90
N GLU A 143 -5.63 -19.81 -3.95
CA GLU A 143 -6.44 -18.61 -3.89
C GLU A 143 -7.70 -18.73 -4.76
N PRO A 144 -8.75 -19.41 -4.28
CA PRO A 144 -10.05 -19.40 -4.95
C PRO A 144 -10.70 -18.02 -4.89
N ARG A 145 -11.41 -17.67 -5.96
CA ARG A 145 -12.13 -16.39 -6.09
C ARG A 145 -13.45 -16.63 -6.79
N ALA A 146 -14.50 -15.97 -6.32
CA ALA A 146 -15.80 -15.99 -6.97
C ALA A 146 -16.46 -14.62 -6.81
N GLY A 147 -17.25 -14.22 -7.80
CA GLY A 147 -18.02 -12.98 -7.72
C GLY A 147 -19.19 -13.04 -8.67
N ILE A 148 -20.33 -12.51 -8.22
CA ILE A 148 -21.53 -12.36 -9.02
C ILE A 148 -21.89 -10.90 -9.13
N LYS A 149 -22.21 -10.45 -10.32
CA LYS A 149 -22.75 -9.11 -10.59
C LYS A 149 -24.13 -9.23 -11.20
N TRP A 150 -25.07 -8.49 -10.64
CA TRP A 150 -26.44 -8.41 -11.10
C TRP A 150 -26.84 -6.98 -11.42
N GLN A 151 -27.11 -6.70 -12.69
CA GLN A 151 -27.61 -5.43 -13.21
C GLN A 151 -29.15 -5.50 -13.22
N PHE A 152 -29.80 -5.28 -12.07
CA PHE A 152 -31.25 -5.49 -11.96
C PHE A 152 -32.09 -4.35 -12.53
N SER A 153 -31.46 -3.19 -12.86
CA SER A 153 -32.09 -2.13 -13.62
C SER A 153 -31.04 -1.37 -14.45
N PRO A 154 -31.44 -0.55 -15.44
CA PRO A 154 -30.49 0.27 -16.20
C PRO A 154 -29.65 1.23 -15.37
N LYS A 155 -30.11 1.54 -14.16
CA LYS A 155 -29.44 2.48 -13.25
C LYS A 155 -28.80 1.83 -12.04
N SER A 156 -29.08 0.56 -11.74
CA SER A 156 -28.69 -0.05 -10.46
C SER A 156 -28.09 -1.42 -10.65
N SER A 157 -26.99 -1.66 -9.98
CA SER A 157 -26.30 -2.95 -9.97
C SER A 157 -25.92 -3.36 -8.56
N PHE A 158 -25.88 -4.66 -8.34
CA PHE A 158 -25.43 -5.29 -7.12
C PHE A 158 -24.32 -6.27 -7.46
N ALA A 159 -23.27 -6.35 -6.63
CA ALA A 159 -22.23 -7.35 -6.76
C ALA A 159 -21.83 -7.90 -5.39
N LEU A 160 -21.54 -9.20 -5.37
CA LEU A 160 -20.93 -9.88 -4.24
C LEU A 160 -19.66 -10.53 -4.73
N ALA A 161 -18.55 -10.33 -4.02
CA ALA A 161 -17.28 -10.96 -4.31
C ALA A 161 -16.69 -11.59 -3.05
N TYR A 162 -16.07 -12.75 -3.25
CA TYR A 162 -15.27 -13.45 -2.26
C TYR A 162 -13.95 -13.89 -2.90
N GLY A 163 -12.87 -13.81 -2.13
CA GLY A 163 -11.57 -14.32 -2.58
C GLY A 163 -10.62 -14.60 -1.43
N VAL A 164 -9.78 -15.59 -1.63
CA VAL A 164 -8.58 -15.82 -0.83
C VAL A 164 -7.41 -15.16 -1.55
N HIS A 165 -6.60 -14.43 -0.81
CA HIS A 165 -5.40 -13.78 -1.30
C HIS A 165 -4.22 -14.15 -0.40
N SER A 166 -3.04 -14.23 -0.98
CA SER A 166 -1.83 -14.49 -0.22
C SER A 166 -0.66 -13.64 -0.70
N ARG A 167 0.27 -13.40 0.20
CA ARG A 167 1.47 -12.60 -0.07
C ARG A 167 2.65 -13.17 0.68
N MET A 168 3.77 -13.34 -0.02
CA MET A 168 5.07 -13.55 0.63
C MET A 168 5.53 -12.27 1.32
N GLU A 169 6.39 -12.37 2.30
CA GLU A 169 7.04 -11.21 2.93
C GLU A 169 8.10 -10.59 2.01
N LYS A 170 8.56 -9.41 2.37
CA LYS A 170 9.70 -8.79 1.67
C LYS A 170 10.95 -9.64 1.91
N MET A 171 11.89 -9.65 0.95
CA MET A 171 13.08 -10.51 1.02
C MET A 171 13.93 -10.24 2.27
N ASP A 172 14.00 -9.00 2.74
CA ASP A 172 14.72 -8.63 3.96
C ASP A 172 14.19 -9.33 5.23
N VAL A 173 12.90 -9.65 5.28
CA VAL A 173 12.30 -10.36 6.42
C VAL A 173 12.80 -11.81 6.52
N TYR A 174 13.05 -12.47 5.39
CA TYR A 174 13.50 -13.88 5.37
C TYR A 174 14.95 -14.04 5.82
N PHE A 175 15.80 -13.01 5.64
CA PHE A 175 17.25 -13.10 5.86
C PHE A 175 17.73 -12.39 7.11
N VAL A 176 16.84 -12.26 8.10
CA VAL A 176 17.17 -11.74 9.43
C VAL A 176 18.18 -12.67 10.11
N LYS A 177 19.19 -12.07 10.73
CA LYS A 177 20.20 -12.68 11.58
C LYS A 177 19.99 -12.22 13.02
N THR A 178 20.21 -13.08 13.99
CA THR A 178 20.17 -12.72 15.41
C THR A 178 21.43 -13.25 16.08
N GLN A 179 21.85 -12.59 17.14
CA GLN A 179 23.00 -13.04 17.92
C GLN A 179 22.85 -14.50 18.35
N GLY A 180 23.92 -15.27 18.27
CA GLY A 180 23.97 -16.69 18.66
C GLY A 180 23.39 -17.68 17.65
N THR A 181 22.82 -17.23 16.52
CA THR A 181 22.31 -18.13 15.47
C THR A 181 23.32 -18.48 14.38
N GLY A 182 24.53 -17.89 14.42
CA GLY A 182 25.55 -18.06 13.41
C GLY A 182 25.05 -17.63 12.02
N ASP A 183 25.35 -18.40 10.98
CA ASP A 183 24.95 -18.09 9.61
C ASP A 183 23.47 -18.40 9.30
N ARG A 184 22.69 -18.91 10.26
CA ARG A 184 21.29 -19.27 10.01
C ARG A 184 20.41 -18.03 9.92
N SER A 185 19.63 -17.92 8.86
CA SER A 185 18.56 -16.93 8.73
C SER A 185 17.31 -17.42 9.45
N VAL A 186 16.90 -16.73 10.53
CA VAL A 186 15.89 -17.21 11.50
C VAL A 186 14.46 -17.21 10.93
N ASN A 187 14.17 -16.39 9.93
CA ASN A 187 12.83 -16.21 9.35
C ASN A 187 12.66 -16.87 7.97
N LYS A 188 13.63 -17.67 7.53
CA LYS A 188 13.62 -18.23 6.18
C LYS A 188 12.40 -19.12 5.90
N ASP A 189 11.87 -19.77 6.92
CA ASP A 189 10.75 -20.70 6.83
C ASP A 189 9.36 -20.03 6.93
N LEU A 190 9.28 -18.70 6.99
CA LEU A 190 8.01 -17.99 7.00
C LEU A 190 7.20 -18.27 5.73
N GLY A 191 5.96 -18.72 5.92
CA GLY A 191 5.01 -18.95 4.85
C GLY A 191 4.33 -17.66 4.36
N PHE A 192 3.35 -17.84 3.49
CA PHE A 192 2.53 -16.73 3.01
C PHE A 192 1.60 -16.18 4.10
N THR A 193 1.54 -14.88 4.25
CA THR A 193 0.40 -14.21 4.89
C THR A 193 -0.80 -14.33 3.98
N ARG A 194 -1.97 -14.74 4.51
CA ARG A 194 -3.19 -15.01 3.75
C ARG A 194 -4.35 -14.17 4.26
N ALA A 195 -5.36 -13.96 3.39
CA ALA A 195 -6.55 -13.21 3.76
C ALA A 195 -7.79 -13.73 3.02
N HIS A 196 -8.89 -13.87 3.74
CA HIS A 196 -10.23 -13.97 3.18
C HIS A 196 -10.78 -12.56 2.97
N HIS A 197 -11.30 -12.27 1.79
CA HIS A 197 -11.95 -11.01 1.46
C HIS A 197 -13.40 -11.28 1.05
N VAL A 198 -14.34 -10.57 1.64
CA VAL A 198 -15.73 -10.51 1.23
C VAL A 198 -16.06 -9.05 0.95
N MET A 199 -16.69 -8.76 -0.16
CA MET A 199 -17.12 -7.43 -0.54
C MET A 199 -18.51 -7.48 -1.19
N LEU A 200 -19.41 -6.61 -0.72
CA LEU A 200 -20.63 -6.27 -1.41
C LEU A 200 -20.42 -4.94 -2.15
N SER A 201 -21.10 -4.74 -3.25
CA SER A 201 -21.09 -3.46 -3.97
C SER A 201 -22.48 -3.16 -4.49
N TYR A 202 -23.02 -2.01 -4.11
CA TYR A 202 -24.24 -1.46 -4.68
C TYR A 202 -23.90 -0.21 -5.48
N GLY A 203 -24.12 -0.27 -6.78
CA GLY A 203 -23.89 0.83 -7.71
C GLY A 203 -25.21 1.45 -8.15
N PHE A 204 -25.32 2.78 -8.10
CA PHE A 204 -26.50 3.51 -8.50
C PHE A 204 -26.15 4.71 -9.37
N LYS A 205 -26.72 4.77 -10.57
CA LYS A 205 -26.59 5.88 -11.52
C LYS A 205 -27.66 6.95 -11.20
N ILE A 206 -27.25 8.03 -10.55
CA ILE A 206 -28.15 9.14 -10.13
C ILE A 206 -28.63 9.91 -11.36
N SER A 207 -27.69 10.21 -12.27
CA SER A 207 -27.96 10.86 -13.57
C SER A 207 -26.97 10.34 -14.61
N ASP A 208 -27.05 10.83 -15.84
CA ASP A 208 -26.13 10.39 -16.91
C ASP A 208 -24.65 10.69 -16.62
N ASN A 209 -24.39 11.65 -15.75
CA ASN A 209 -23.02 12.07 -15.39
C ASN A 209 -22.72 11.92 -13.91
N MET A 210 -23.58 11.23 -13.14
CA MET A 210 -23.40 11.13 -11.71
C MET A 210 -23.72 9.72 -11.21
N ASN A 211 -22.72 9.09 -10.59
CA ASN A 211 -22.81 7.74 -10.05
C ASN A 211 -22.55 7.76 -8.56
N MET A 212 -23.18 6.85 -7.85
CA MET A 212 -22.89 6.53 -6.44
C MET A 212 -22.59 5.04 -6.31
N LYS A 213 -21.67 4.70 -5.40
CA LYS A 213 -21.29 3.34 -5.09
C LYS A 213 -21.10 3.19 -3.59
N ILE A 214 -21.63 2.11 -3.01
CA ILE A 214 -21.51 1.77 -1.59
C ILE A 214 -20.96 0.36 -1.52
N GLU A 215 -19.84 0.17 -0.78
CA GLU A 215 -19.08 -1.07 -0.76
C GLU A 215 -18.72 -1.47 0.68
N PRO A 216 -19.61 -2.15 1.41
CA PRO A 216 -19.21 -2.80 2.65
C PRO A 216 -18.26 -3.97 2.36
N TYR A 217 -17.23 -4.10 3.20
CA TYR A 217 -16.23 -5.15 3.09
C TYR A 217 -15.85 -5.75 4.43
N PHE A 218 -15.35 -6.97 4.36
CA PHE A 218 -14.76 -7.69 5.47
C PHE A 218 -13.51 -8.43 5.00
N GLN A 219 -12.42 -8.30 5.77
CA GLN A 219 -11.16 -9.00 5.51
C GLN A 219 -10.69 -9.67 6.79
N GLN A 220 -10.39 -10.96 6.71
CA GLN A 220 -9.79 -11.74 7.79
C GLN A 220 -8.42 -12.22 7.33
N LEU A 221 -7.36 -11.67 7.92
CA LEU A 221 -5.98 -12.10 7.69
C LEU A 221 -5.61 -13.21 8.67
N TYR A 222 -4.76 -14.13 8.22
CA TYR A 222 -4.21 -15.21 9.00
C TYR A 222 -2.80 -15.56 8.53
N ASP A 223 -2.09 -16.37 9.31
CA ASP A 223 -0.67 -16.67 9.09
C ASP A 223 0.21 -15.41 9.02
N VAL A 224 -0.17 -14.35 9.74
CA VAL A 224 0.60 -13.10 9.78
C VAL A 224 1.84 -13.30 10.63
N PRO A 225 3.04 -12.90 10.18
CA PRO A 225 4.24 -12.95 10.99
C PRO A 225 4.16 -12.01 12.21
N VAL A 226 4.46 -12.55 13.37
CA VAL A 226 4.49 -11.86 14.67
C VAL A 226 5.70 -12.34 15.47
N ILE A 227 6.16 -11.55 16.44
CA ILE A 227 7.09 -12.04 17.48
C ILE A 227 6.26 -12.89 18.44
N ALA A 228 6.75 -14.09 18.79
CA ALA A 228 6.11 -14.95 19.78
C ALA A 228 6.01 -14.21 21.12
N ASP A 229 4.84 -14.32 21.77
CA ASP A 229 4.56 -13.74 23.08
C ASP A 229 4.73 -12.20 23.19
N SER A 230 4.67 -11.47 22.05
CA SER A 230 4.77 -10.01 21.97
C SER A 230 3.58 -9.39 21.24
N SER A 231 3.40 -8.08 21.44
CA SER A 231 2.44 -7.27 20.69
C SER A 231 2.86 -7.02 19.23
N TYR A 232 4.11 -7.25 18.86
CA TYR A 232 4.64 -6.95 17.53
C TYR A 232 3.97 -7.78 16.43
N SER A 233 3.63 -7.11 15.33
CA SER A 233 3.13 -7.73 14.10
C SER A 233 3.64 -6.96 12.89
N VAL A 234 4.02 -7.67 11.83
CA VAL A 234 4.41 -7.04 10.54
C VAL A 234 3.32 -6.19 9.91
N LEU A 235 2.06 -6.34 10.33
CA LEU A 235 0.95 -5.47 9.88
C LEU A 235 1.12 -4.01 10.30
N ASN A 236 1.91 -3.76 11.36
CA ASN A 236 2.15 -2.43 11.91
C ASN A 236 3.57 -1.92 11.63
N ARG A 237 4.30 -2.60 10.74
CA ARG A 237 5.69 -2.25 10.45
C ARG A 237 5.79 -0.86 9.83
N ARG A 238 6.51 0.04 10.49
CA ARG A 238 6.96 1.35 9.98
C ARG A 238 8.39 1.29 9.47
N ASP A 239 9.23 0.52 10.18
CA ASP A 239 10.65 0.44 9.90
C ASP A 239 10.92 -0.24 8.56
N PHE A 240 12.00 0.17 7.93
CA PHE A 240 12.42 -0.40 6.65
C PHE A 240 13.12 -1.77 6.82
N TYR A 241 13.36 -2.23 8.05
CA TYR A 241 13.99 -3.49 8.39
C TYR A 241 13.20 -4.29 9.44
N VAL A 242 13.59 -5.53 9.67
CA VAL A 242 13.12 -6.42 10.74
C VAL A 242 14.36 -7.07 11.35
N GLU A 243 14.44 -7.13 12.66
CA GLU A 243 15.57 -7.71 13.40
C GLU A 243 15.15 -8.92 14.25
N ASN A 244 13.87 -9.22 14.30
CA ASN A 244 13.30 -10.18 15.24
C ASN A 244 12.98 -11.53 14.59
N VAL A 245 12.98 -12.58 15.41
CA VAL A 245 12.46 -13.91 15.06
C VAL A 245 10.95 -13.84 14.96
N LEU A 246 10.40 -14.22 13.82
CA LEU A 246 8.98 -14.17 13.55
C LEU A 246 8.38 -15.57 13.37
N VAL A 247 7.09 -15.68 13.70
CA VAL A 247 6.28 -16.89 13.52
C VAL A 247 4.94 -16.54 12.86
N ASN A 248 4.44 -17.38 11.93
CA ASN A 248 3.16 -17.20 11.24
C ASN A 248 1.95 -17.56 12.14
N ARG A 249 1.71 -16.82 13.22
CA ARG A 249 0.61 -17.07 14.19
C ARG A 249 -0.33 -15.88 14.36
N GLY A 250 0.05 -14.72 13.83
CA GLY A 250 -0.75 -13.51 13.91
C GLY A 250 -1.98 -13.57 13.02
N LYS A 251 -2.94 -12.71 13.32
CA LYS A 251 -4.17 -12.51 12.54
C LYS A 251 -4.43 -11.03 12.35
N GLY A 252 -5.27 -10.70 11.38
CA GLY A 252 -5.78 -9.34 11.18
C GLY A 252 -7.25 -9.37 10.83
N ARG A 253 -7.96 -8.27 11.10
CA ARG A 253 -9.36 -8.11 10.72
C ARG A 253 -9.61 -6.68 10.34
N ASN A 254 -10.14 -6.48 9.13
CA ASN A 254 -10.62 -5.19 8.66
C ASN A 254 -12.10 -5.31 8.31
N ILE A 255 -12.90 -4.40 8.80
CA ILE A 255 -14.31 -4.26 8.45
C ILE A 255 -14.59 -2.79 8.17
N GLY A 256 -15.31 -2.50 7.10
CA GLY A 256 -15.60 -1.13 6.75
C GLY A 256 -16.63 -0.99 5.66
N VAL A 257 -16.94 0.25 5.35
CA VAL A 257 -17.82 0.67 4.25
C VAL A 257 -17.15 1.80 3.49
N ASP A 258 -16.99 1.61 2.18
CA ASP A 258 -16.54 2.64 1.26
C ASP A 258 -17.73 3.22 0.50
N ILE A 259 -17.82 4.54 0.44
CA ILE A 259 -18.85 5.28 -0.29
C ILE A 259 -18.14 6.16 -1.31
N THR A 260 -18.54 6.05 -2.57
CA THR A 260 -18.05 6.90 -3.66
C THR A 260 -19.22 7.60 -4.32
N LEU A 261 -19.15 8.92 -4.43
CA LEU A 261 -20.03 9.75 -5.22
C LEU A 261 -19.17 10.46 -6.27
N GLU A 262 -19.46 10.25 -7.55
CA GLU A 262 -18.70 10.79 -8.65
C GLU A 262 -19.59 11.50 -9.65
N ARG A 263 -19.23 12.74 -9.99
CA ARG A 263 -19.77 13.47 -11.11
C ARG A 263 -18.70 13.69 -12.15
N TYR A 264 -18.88 13.11 -13.32
CA TYR A 264 -18.02 13.32 -14.47
C TYR A 264 -18.12 14.76 -14.99
N LEU A 265 -17.08 15.20 -15.66
CA LEU A 265 -17.02 16.53 -16.25
C LEU A 265 -18.24 16.79 -17.15
N ASN A 266 -19.05 17.75 -16.73
CA ASN A 266 -20.21 18.20 -17.46
C ASN A 266 -20.39 19.70 -17.29
N LYS A 267 -20.50 20.43 -18.41
CA LYS A 267 -20.55 21.90 -18.43
C LYS A 267 -19.40 22.53 -17.64
N GLY A 268 -18.20 21.90 -17.72
CA GLY A 268 -16.98 22.34 -17.05
C GLY A 268 -16.93 22.06 -15.56
N LEU A 269 -17.89 21.37 -14.92
CA LEU A 269 -17.88 20.99 -13.50
C LEU A 269 -17.72 19.48 -13.33
N TYR A 270 -16.79 19.08 -12.47
CA TYR A 270 -16.63 17.72 -12.00
C TYR A 270 -16.35 17.69 -10.49
N TYR A 271 -16.73 16.62 -9.83
CA TYR A 271 -16.34 16.36 -8.45
C TYR A 271 -16.42 14.86 -8.12
N MET A 272 -15.64 14.46 -7.13
CA MET A 272 -15.69 13.14 -6.54
C MET A 272 -15.59 13.28 -5.01
N MET A 273 -16.45 12.56 -4.32
CA MET A 273 -16.38 12.39 -2.87
C MET A 273 -16.19 10.91 -2.58
N THR A 274 -15.21 10.58 -1.76
CA THR A 274 -15.02 9.24 -1.21
C THR A 274 -15.04 9.31 0.30
N ALA A 275 -15.72 8.39 0.94
CA ALA A 275 -15.72 8.23 2.38
C ALA A 275 -15.49 6.76 2.72
N SER A 276 -14.52 6.48 3.56
CA SER A 276 -14.25 5.16 4.12
C SER A 276 -14.40 5.24 5.63
N ILE A 277 -15.25 4.38 6.20
CA ILE A 277 -15.44 4.22 7.64
C ILE A 277 -15.05 2.79 7.96
N PHE A 278 -14.08 2.58 8.84
CA PHE A 278 -13.53 1.25 9.05
C PHE A 278 -12.98 1.04 10.46
N ASP A 279 -12.88 -0.24 10.83
CA ASP A 279 -12.15 -0.73 12.00
C ASP A 279 -11.11 -1.77 11.55
N SER A 280 -9.85 -1.53 11.92
CA SER A 280 -8.72 -2.37 11.56
C SER A 280 -8.01 -2.87 12.82
N LYS A 281 -8.01 -4.17 13.02
CA LYS A 281 -7.41 -4.82 14.20
C LYS A 281 -6.45 -5.92 13.82
N TYR A 282 -5.50 -6.19 14.72
CA TYR A 282 -4.58 -7.30 14.62
C TYR A 282 -4.52 -8.11 15.92
N TYR A 283 -4.06 -9.34 15.78
CA TYR A 283 -3.83 -10.27 16.87
C TYR A 283 -2.33 -10.56 16.95
N GLY A 284 -1.69 -10.14 18.03
CA GLY A 284 -0.26 -10.30 18.25
C GLY A 284 0.15 -11.72 18.64
N GLY A 285 1.45 -11.96 18.81
CA GLY A 285 1.97 -13.22 19.31
C GLY A 285 1.58 -13.50 20.75
N ASP A 286 1.32 -12.47 21.54
CA ASP A 286 0.78 -12.52 22.91
C ASP A 286 -0.74 -12.84 22.98
N ARG A 287 -1.35 -13.18 21.84
CA ARG A 287 -2.75 -13.60 21.69
C ARG A 287 -3.80 -12.54 22.08
N LYS A 288 -3.47 -11.26 21.95
CA LYS A 288 -4.41 -10.17 22.23
C LYS A 288 -4.78 -9.40 20.95
N TRP A 289 -6.07 -9.06 20.83
CA TRP A 289 -6.56 -8.18 19.78
C TRP A 289 -6.29 -6.72 20.14
N ARG A 290 -5.75 -5.96 19.18
CA ARG A 290 -5.46 -4.53 19.30
C ARG A 290 -5.82 -3.82 17.99
N ASN A 291 -5.93 -2.49 18.05
CA ASN A 291 -6.00 -1.71 16.83
C ASN A 291 -4.68 -1.84 16.05
N THR A 292 -4.75 -1.82 14.72
CA THR A 292 -3.55 -1.59 13.93
C THR A 292 -3.08 -0.13 14.08
N LEU A 293 -1.81 0.12 13.82
CA LEU A 293 -1.25 1.46 13.69
C LEU A 293 -2.11 2.35 12.78
N TYR A 294 -2.62 1.79 11.67
CA TYR A 294 -3.36 2.49 10.61
C TYR A 294 -4.88 2.52 10.85
N ASN A 295 -5.38 2.10 12.03
CA ASN A 295 -6.79 2.17 12.35
C ASN A 295 -7.24 3.61 12.61
N ARG A 296 -7.28 4.40 11.55
CA ARG A 296 -7.71 5.80 11.55
C ARG A 296 -9.21 5.98 11.74
N ASN A 297 -9.99 4.92 11.63
CA ASN A 297 -11.44 4.81 11.71
C ASN A 297 -12.20 5.45 10.55
N PHE A 298 -11.72 6.55 9.97
CA PHE A 298 -12.34 7.19 8.81
C PHE A 298 -11.34 7.93 7.95
N ILE A 299 -11.64 7.99 6.64
CA ILE A 299 -10.98 8.84 5.67
C ILE A 299 -12.05 9.38 4.72
N VAL A 300 -12.16 10.71 4.61
CA VAL A 300 -13.07 11.39 3.69
C VAL A 300 -12.23 12.24 2.74
N ASN A 301 -12.42 12.06 1.44
CA ASN A 301 -11.82 12.91 0.42
C ASN A 301 -12.93 13.58 -0.39
N VAL A 302 -12.81 14.86 -0.61
CA VAL A 302 -13.63 15.62 -1.55
C VAL A 302 -12.68 16.31 -2.52
N LEU A 303 -12.80 15.97 -3.78
CA LEU A 303 -12.06 16.65 -4.84
C LEU A 303 -13.04 17.17 -5.90
N GLY A 304 -12.70 18.26 -6.51
CA GLY A 304 -13.50 18.81 -7.58
C GLY A 304 -12.80 19.95 -8.30
N GLY A 305 -13.36 20.32 -9.41
CA GLY A 305 -12.86 21.42 -10.19
C GLY A 305 -13.89 22.00 -11.13
N LYS A 306 -13.60 23.20 -11.52
CA LYS A 306 -14.38 23.95 -12.51
C LYS A 306 -13.45 24.45 -13.62
N GLU A 307 -13.86 24.19 -14.83
CA GLU A 307 -13.21 24.65 -16.05
C GLU A 307 -14.11 25.65 -16.76
N TRP A 308 -13.52 26.73 -17.23
CA TRP A 308 -14.18 27.75 -18.05
C TRP A 308 -13.43 27.89 -19.36
N MET A 309 -14.15 27.79 -20.45
CA MET A 309 -13.63 28.14 -21.75
C MET A 309 -13.58 29.66 -21.86
N VAL A 310 -12.39 30.20 -22.04
CA VAL A 310 -12.11 31.65 -22.02
C VAL A 310 -11.39 32.10 -23.30
N GLY A 311 -11.24 33.40 -23.47
CA GLY A 311 -10.67 34.00 -24.67
C GLY A 311 -11.74 34.39 -25.70
N ARG A 312 -11.35 35.14 -26.72
CA ARG A 312 -12.27 35.69 -27.74
C ARG A 312 -13.08 34.60 -28.43
N ASP A 313 -12.43 33.46 -28.74
CA ASP A 313 -13.06 32.34 -29.47
C ASP A 313 -13.34 31.14 -28.52
N LYS A 314 -13.32 31.37 -27.19
CA LYS A 314 -13.49 30.31 -26.15
C LYS A 314 -12.55 29.10 -26.35
N GLN A 315 -11.36 29.34 -26.89
CA GLN A 315 -10.39 28.28 -27.19
C GLN A 315 -9.43 27.99 -26.04
N ASN A 316 -9.25 28.96 -25.14
CA ASN A 316 -8.40 28.79 -23.94
C ASN A 316 -9.22 28.28 -22.78
N MET A 317 -8.56 27.70 -21.76
CA MET A 317 -9.23 27.14 -20.61
C MET A 317 -8.62 27.72 -19.32
N PHE A 318 -9.48 28.23 -18.45
CA PHE A 318 -9.14 28.56 -17.08
C PHE A 318 -9.72 27.48 -16.16
N SER A 319 -8.93 26.95 -15.23
CA SER A 319 -9.35 25.88 -14.33
C SER A 319 -9.01 26.19 -12.87
N VAL A 320 -9.91 25.81 -11.99
CA VAL A 320 -9.72 25.85 -10.54
C VAL A 320 -10.06 24.48 -10.00
N ASN A 321 -9.14 23.88 -9.23
CA ASN A 321 -9.33 22.57 -8.65
C ASN A 321 -8.97 22.60 -7.16
N PHE A 322 -9.67 21.78 -6.39
CA PHE A 322 -9.41 21.59 -4.97
C PHE A 322 -9.47 20.12 -4.59
N LYS A 323 -8.77 19.76 -3.53
CA LYS A 323 -8.91 18.48 -2.83
C LYS A 323 -8.85 18.74 -1.34
N ILE A 324 -9.83 18.20 -0.62
CA ILE A 324 -9.91 18.21 0.83
C ILE A 324 -9.82 16.78 1.30
N THR A 325 -8.96 16.51 2.28
CA THR A 325 -8.87 15.22 2.97
C THR A 325 -9.09 15.45 4.45
N LEU A 326 -10.08 14.79 5.02
CA LEU A 326 -10.31 14.69 6.45
C LEU A 326 -10.13 13.23 6.85
N GLN A 327 -9.21 12.95 7.79
CA GLN A 327 -8.92 11.59 8.23
C GLN A 327 -8.60 11.53 9.71
N GLY A 328 -8.90 10.40 10.35
CA GLY A 328 -8.45 10.16 11.71
C GLY A 328 -6.92 10.11 11.81
N GLY A 329 -6.39 10.37 12.99
CA GLY A 329 -4.96 10.26 13.25
C GLY A 329 -4.48 8.81 13.32
N ASP A 330 -3.18 8.59 13.16
CA ASP A 330 -2.55 7.30 13.40
C ASP A 330 -2.64 6.91 14.88
N ARG A 331 -2.53 5.62 15.13
CA ARG A 331 -2.54 5.10 16.51
C ARG A 331 -1.13 4.91 17.03
N TYR A 332 -0.98 5.00 18.36
CA TYR A 332 0.28 4.81 19.06
C TYR A 332 0.06 4.13 20.42
N ALA A 333 1.12 3.55 20.97
CA ALA A 333 1.13 3.06 22.35
C ALA A 333 1.35 4.22 23.32
N PRO A 334 0.81 4.20 24.55
CA PRO A 334 1.16 5.17 25.57
C PRO A 334 2.68 5.21 25.80
N VAL A 335 3.23 6.40 25.99
CA VAL A 335 4.63 6.54 26.35
C VAL A 335 4.86 6.00 27.76
N ASP A 336 5.91 5.20 27.95
CA ASP A 336 6.43 4.81 29.25
C ASP A 336 7.51 5.82 29.69
N GLU A 337 7.10 6.80 30.49
CA GLU A 337 7.99 7.87 30.94
C GLU A 337 9.14 7.32 31.79
N VAL A 338 8.88 6.33 32.62
CA VAL A 338 9.90 5.74 33.49
C VAL A 338 10.94 4.97 32.67
N ALA A 339 10.49 4.13 31.76
CA ALA A 339 11.39 3.39 30.87
C ALA A 339 12.21 4.36 29.99
N THR A 340 11.58 5.43 29.48
CA THR A 340 12.26 6.48 28.69
C THR A 340 13.34 7.19 29.50
N LEU A 341 13.08 7.48 30.78
CA LEU A 341 14.08 8.14 31.66
C LEU A 341 15.20 7.20 32.08
N LEU A 342 15.00 5.91 32.03
CA LEU A 342 16.03 4.88 32.32
C LEU A 342 16.85 4.52 31.09
N ASP A 343 16.36 4.84 29.89
CA ASP A 343 17.07 4.57 28.63
C ASP A 343 18.34 5.44 28.56
N PRO A 344 19.52 4.88 28.25
CA PRO A 344 20.79 5.61 28.19
C PRO A 344 20.77 6.77 27.20
N ASP A 345 20.09 6.62 26.07
CA ASP A 345 19.98 7.61 24.98
C ASP A 345 18.72 8.48 25.09
N ARG A 346 17.90 8.26 26.14
CA ARG A 346 16.58 8.88 26.29
C ARG A 346 15.66 8.59 25.10
N GLU A 347 15.84 7.46 24.43
CA GLU A 347 14.94 7.01 23.40
C GLU A 347 13.55 6.74 23.99
N VAL A 348 12.51 7.29 23.33
CA VAL A 348 11.15 7.20 23.86
C VAL A 348 10.67 5.76 23.84
N GLN A 349 10.46 5.21 25.04
CA GLN A 349 9.92 3.87 25.24
C GLN A 349 8.39 3.92 25.31
N TYR A 350 7.73 2.88 24.81
CA TYR A 350 6.27 2.77 24.76
C TYR A 350 5.78 1.56 25.56
N ASP A 351 4.61 1.70 26.19
CA ASP A 351 3.93 0.57 26.85
C ASP A 351 3.34 -0.38 25.80
N GLU A 352 4.13 -1.38 25.40
CA GLU A 352 3.76 -2.38 24.40
C GLU A 352 2.56 -3.24 24.83
N THR A 353 2.25 -3.32 26.14
CA THR A 353 1.06 -4.04 26.62
C THR A 353 -0.22 -3.34 26.14
N LYS A 354 -0.15 -2.03 25.91
CA LYS A 354 -1.23 -1.15 25.41
C LYS A 354 -0.95 -0.65 23.99
N ALA A 355 -0.24 -1.44 23.17
CA ALA A 355 0.12 -1.06 21.80
C ALA A 355 -1.11 -0.55 21.03
N PHE A 356 -0.96 0.61 20.39
CA PHE A 356 -1.96 1.27 19.53
C PHE A 356 -3.31 1.59 20.21
N SER A 357 -3.33 1.75 21.55
CA SER A 357 -4.53 2.11 22.30
C SER A 357 -4.88 3.61 22.24
N LYS A 358 -3.89 4.46 21.97
CA LYS A 358 -4.06 5.91 21.81
C LYS A 358 -4.15 6.29 20.33
N GLN A 359 -4.69 7.48 20.05
CA GLN A 359 -4.85 8.00 18.69
C GLN A 359 -4.50 9.48 18.67
N PHE A 360 -3.75 9.90 17.66
CA PHE A 360 -3.50 11.32 17.39
C PHE A 360 -4.76 12.03 16.90
N SER A 361 -4.75 13.35 16.97
CA SER A 361 -5.85 14.18 16.48
C SER A 361 -6.11 13.97 14.99
N PRO A 362 -7.36 14.09 14.53
CA PRO A 362 -7.69 14.06 13.10
C PRO A 362 -6.94 15.12 12.31
N MET A 363 -6.65 14.82 11.04
CA MET A 363 -5.95 15.70 10.12
C MET A 363 -6.91 16.26 9.06
N PHE A 364 -6.79 17.56 8.80
CA PHE A 364 -7.55 18.27 7.77
C PHE A 364 -6.58 18.88 6.76
N ILE A 365 -6.44 18.23 5.61
CA ILE A 365 -5.45 18.59 4.57
C ILE A 365 -6.20 19.16 3.37
N THR A 366 -5.76 20.34 2.90
CA THR A 366 -6.33 20.95 1.69
C THR A 366 -5.26 21.15 0.63
N ASN A 367 -5.63 20.84 -0.61
CA ASN A 367 -4.82 21.12 -1.78
C ASN A 367 -5.63 21.98 -2.74
N PHE A 368 -4.98 22.92 -3.38
CA PHE A 368 -5.61 23.86 -4.31
C PHE A 368 -4.76 24.02 -5.57
N SER A 369 -5.39 24.18 -6.72
CA SER A 369 -4.68 24.53 -7.93
C SER A 369 -5.49 25.45 -8.86
N VAL A 370 -4.78 26.36 -9.51
CA VAL A 370 -5.28 27.23 -10.55
C VAL A 370 -4.45 26.99 -11.81
N GLY A 371 -5.11 26.78 -12.93
CA GLY A 371 -4.47 26.52 -14.21
C GLY A 371 -5.02 27.42 -15.32
N TYR A 372 -4.12 27.77 -16.24
CA TYR A 372 -4.50 28.47 -17.47
C TYR A 372 -3.87 27.76 -18.66
N LYS A 373 -4.69 27.25 -19.58
CA LYS A 373 -4.27 26.55 -20.80
C LYS A 373 -4.57 27.41 -22.04
N ILE A 374 -3.51 27.71 -22.77
CA ILE A 374 -3.58 28.43 -24.05
C ILE A 374 -3.51 27.38 -25.14
N ASN A 375 -4.61 27.21 -25.87
CA ASN A 375 -4.68 26.31 -27.01
C ASN A 375 -4.38 27.04 -28.31
N ARG A 376 -3.48 26.50 -29.13
CA ARG A 376 -3.16 26.95 -30.47
C ARG A 376 -3.34 25.80 -31.46
N LYS A 377 -3.30 26.08 -32.73
CA LYS A 377 -3.55 25.07 -33.79
C LYS A 377 -2.65 23.84 -33.73
N LYS A 378 -1.41 23.98 -33.29
CA LYS A 378 -0.41 22.89 -33.25
C LYS A 378 0.13 22.61 -31.86
N VAL A 379 -0.02 23.52 -30.91
CA VAL A 379 0.57 23.42 -29.59
C VAL A 379 -0.39 23.95 -28.53
N SER A 380 -0.31 23.41 -27.33
CA SER A 380 -0.98 23.95 -26.15
C SER A 380 0.04 24.23 -25.06
N HIS A 381 -0.12 25.36 -24.39
CA HIS A 381 0.70 25.77 -23.25
C HIS A 381 -0.19 25.77 -22.00
N GLU A 382 0.17 25.02 -21.00
CA GLU A 382 -0.55 25.01 -19.72
C GLU A 382 0.36 25.49 -18.60
N PHE A 383 -0.09 26.52 -17.89
CA PHE A 383 0.54 27.08 -16.70
C PHE A 383 -0.35 26.74 -15.52
N ALA A 384 0.23 26.20 -14.44
CA ALA A 384 -0.53 25.94 -13.24
C ALA A 384 0.29 26.28 -11.96
N ILE A 385 -0.42 26.84 -11.00
CA ILE A 385 0.05 27.06 -9.63
C ILE A 385 -0.72 26.07 -8.76
N LYS A 386 0.01 25.27 -7.99
CA LYS A 386 -0.55 24.24 -7.11
C LYS A 386 -0.02 24.48 -5.69
N SER A 387 -0.86 24.28 -4.70
CA SER A 387 -0.48 24.30 -3.31
C SER A 387 -0.88 22.98 -2.66
N LEU A 388 0.08 22.24 -2.14
CA LEU A 388 -0.14 21.02 -1.36
C LEU A 388 -0.16 21.40 0.11
N ASN A 389 -1.08 20.81 0.86
CA ASN A 389 -1.31 21.10 2.28
C ASN A 389 -1.39 22.61 2.54
N THR A 390 -2.29 23.28 1.84
CA THR A 390 -2.45 24.77 1.90
C THR A 390 -2.78 25.25 3.32
N THR A 391 -3.43 24.40 4.13
CA THR A 391 -3.76 24.70 5.54
C THR A 391 -2.58 24.51 6.49
N GLY A 392 -1.43 24.00 6.02
CA GLY A 392 -0.30 23.70 6.90
C GLY A 392 -0.63 22.66 7.99
N CYS A 393 -1.53 21.70 7.70
CA CYS A 393 -1.89 20.68 8.66
C CYS A 393 -0.65 19.88 9.06
N GLU A 394 -0.40 19.77 10.36
CA GLU A 394 0.71 19.00 10.91
C GLU A 394 0.37 17.51 10.94
N GLU A 395 1.34 16.68 10.58
CA GLU A 395 1.31 15.23 10.79
C GLU A 395 2.12 14.85 12.03
N TYR A 396 1.69 13.79 12.73
CA TYR A 396 2.35 13.28 13.91
C TYR A 396 3.21 12.07 13.55
N TYR A 397 4.49 12.08 13.93
CA TYR A 397 5.46 11.02 13.60
C TYR A 397 5.84 10.15 14.79
N GLY A 398 5.45 10.53 16.02
CA GLY A 398 5.80 9.85 17.26
C GLY A 398 6.05 10.84 18.38
N HIS A 399 6.92 10.47 19.31
CA HIS A 399 7.35 11.30 20.44
C HIS A 399 8.87 11.35 20.49
N GLU A 400 9.40 12.44 21.04
CA GLU A 400 10.83 12.62 21.30
C GLU A 400 11.05 13.18 22.72
N TYR A 401 12.17 12.85 23.32
CA TYR A 401 12.62 13.47 24.55
C TYR A 401 13.33 14.79 24.24
N ASN A 402 12.88 15.85 24.86
CA ASN A 402 13.47 17.17 24.68
C ASN A 402 14.42 17.49 25.83
N PHE A 403 15.72 17.35 25.60
CA PHE A 403 16.78 17.59 26.58
C PHE A 403 16.83 19.03 27.16
N LYS A 404 16.29 20.04 26.46
CA LYS A 404 16.24 21.40 26.96
C LYS A 404 15.16 21.65 28.01
N THR A 405 14.04 20.92 27.88
CA THR A 405 12.87 21.12 28.74
C THR A 405 12.64 19.95 29.68
N ASP A 406 13.43 18.89 29.54
CA ASP A 406 13.35 17.62 30.31
C ASP A 406 11.96 16.99 30.22
N LYS A 407 11.35 17.02 29.02
CA LYS A 407 9.99 16.53 28.76
C LYS A 407 9.89 15.77 27.46
N ILE A 408 9.02 14.77 27.46
CA ILE A 408 8.62 14.06 26.25
C ILE A 408 7.55 14.88 25.53
N LYS A 409 7.72 15.11 24.24
CA LYS A 409 6.79 15.84 23.39
C LYS A 409 6.50 15.10 22.08
N PRO A 410 5.31 15.29 21.47
CA PRO A 410 5.03 14.71 20.15
C PRO A 410 5.87 15.40 19.07
N ILE A 411 6.42 14.58 18.15
CA ILE A 411 7.06 15.05 16.92
C ILE A 411 5.97 15.40 15.92
N ARG A 412 5.99 16.63 15.43
CA ARG A 412 5.04 17.14 14.44
C ARG A 412 5.79 17.75 13.27
N GLY A 413 5.23 17.61 12.09
CA GLY A 413 5.75 18.25 10.90
C GLY A 413 4.64 18.61 9.92
N ALA A 414 4.75 19.77 9.32
CA ALA A 414 3.89 20.21 8.24
C ALA A 414 4.73 20.45 7.00
N THR A 415 4.33 19.81 5.88
CA THR A 415 4.91 20.08 4.58
C THR A 415 3.89 20.83 3.75
N SER A 416 4.03 22.14 3.62
CA SER A 416 3.24 22.97 2.71
C SER A 416 4.12 23.33 1.51
N LEU A 417 3.74 22.86 0.32
CA LEU A 417 4.56 23.02 -0.89
C LEU A 417 3.80 23.78 -1.98
N PRO A 418 4.14 25.05 -2.24
CA PRO A 418 3.76 25.70 -3.48
C PRO A 418 4.57 25.13 -4.65
N ASN A 419 3.91 24.85 -5.74
CA ASN A 419 4.52 24.33 -6.96
C ASN A 419 4.00 25.09 -8.18
N VAL A 420 4.91 25.45 -9.09
CA VAL A 420 4.57 26.04 -10.38
C VAL A 420 4.91 25.01 -11.46
N SER A 421 3.98 24.75 -12.35
CA SER A 421 4.18 23.83 -13.45
C SER A 421 3.89 24.48 -14.78
N TYR A 422 4.70 24.12 -15.78
CA TYR A 422 4.47 24.44 -17.18
C TYR A 422 4.46 23.14 -17.98
N LYS A 423 3.46 22.99 -18.85
CA LYS A 423 3.31 21.83 -19.73
C LYS A 423 3.11 22.31 -21.15
N LEU A 424 3.89 21.73 -22.07
CA LEU A 424 3.77 21.92 -23.51
C LEU A 424 3.23 20.64 -24.13
N GLU A 425 2.17 20.74 -24.89
CA GLU A 425 1.58 19.64 -25.67
C GLU A 425 1.63 20.02 -27.17
N PHE A 426 2.07 19.09 -28.01
CA PHE A 426 2.20 19.25 -29.47
C PHE A 426 1.78 17.99 -30.20
#